data_85c38e658970bdfb7fd1a31283e3ea36
#
_entry.id   85c38e658970bdfb7fd1a31283e3ea36
#
_cell.length_a   1.000
_cell.length_b   1.000
_cell.length_c   1.000
_cell.angle_alpha   90.00
_cell.angle_beta   90.00
_cell.angle_gamma   90.00
#
_symmetry.space_group_name_H-M   'P 1'
#
loop_
_entity.id
_entity.type
_entity.pdbx_description
1 polymer ?
#
loop_
_entity_poly.entity_id
_entity_poly.type
_entity_poly.pdbx_seq_one_letter_code
_entity_poly.pdbx_strand_id
1 'polypeptide(L)'
;MPGMVNISYCLNECSFPFSAYEDYTNYRMYYSDTSLLMATLDDESKKDVRINRNFRIYSGAIYENLVAEALTKLGYSLYFYRNKESTIELDFIIRVKNEIIPIEVKANRGRSRSLNAILENPSIPIHYGVKLTHNNIGFDGSKFTIPYFLTFLIKHFFDEYDEIQW
;
A
#
# COMPACT_ATOMS: atom_id res chain seq x y z
N MET A 1 -3.94 22.97 9.79
CA MET A 1 -5.14 22.11 9.68
C MET A 1 -4.69 20.76 9.19
N PRO A 2 -5.08 19.65 9.79
CA PRO A 2 -4.89 18.35 9.14
C PRO A 2 -5.66 18.41 7.81
N GLY A 3 -4.98 18.08 6.70
CA GLY A 3 -5.62 18.05 5.39
C GLY A 3 -6.71 17.00 5.34
N MET A 4 -7.75 17.20 4.54
CA MET A 4 -8.80 16.19 4.31
C MET A 4 -8.30 15.06 3.40
N VAL A 5 -7.13 15.26 2.79
CA VAL A 5 -6.53 14.30 1.86
C VAL A 5 -5.04 14.13 2.14
N ASN A 6 -4.56 12.92 1.91
CA ASN A 6 -3.16 12.54 1.91
C ASN A 6 -2.72 12.39 0.45
N ILE A 7 -1.56 12.93 0.10
CA ILE A 7 -1.00 12.81 -1.25
C ILE A 7 0.08 11.73 -1.22
N SER A 8 0.03 10.84 -2.20
CA SER A 8 1.05 9.83 -2.48
C SER A 8 1.71 10.18 -3.81
N TYR A 9 3.02 10.44 -3.82
CA TYR A 9 3.76 10.75 -5.04
C TYR A 9 4.33 9.49 -5.67
N CYS A 10 4.36 9.47 -7.01
CA CYS A 10 5.06 8.43 -7.74
C CYS A 10 6.57 8.58 -7.53
N LEU A 11 7.26 7.46 -7.29
CA LEU A 11 8.72 7.45 -7.32
C LEU A 11 9.19 7.11 -8.73
N ASN A 12 10.10 7.92 -9.28
CA ASN A 12 10.79 7.62 -10.55
C ASN A 12 11.75 6.44 -10.41
N GLU A 13 12.26 6.24 -9.19
CA GLU A 13 13.16 5.15 -8.84
C GLU A 13 12.92 4.75 -7.38
N CYS A 14 12.97 3.45 -7.09
CA CYS A 14 12.92 2.92 -5.73
C CYS A 14 14.30 3.04 -5.07
N SER A 15 14.70 4.25 -4.67
CA SER A 15 16.00 4.54 -4.07
C SER A 15 15.90 5.61 -2.98
N PHE A 16 16.90 5.72 -2.12
CA PHE A 16 16.93 6.73 -1.05
C PHE A 16 17.74 7.97 -1.43
N PRO A 17 17.37 9.16 -0.93
CA PRO A 17 16.13 9.45 -0.20
C PRO A 17 14.93 9.53 -1.15
N PHE A 18 13.76 9.04 -0.74
CA PHE A 18 12.55 9.03 -1.59
C PHE A 18 12.21 10.42 -2.14
N SER A 19 12.40 11.47 -1.34
CA SER A 19 12.14 12.87 -1.75
C SER A 19 12.96 13.34 -2.94
N ALA A 20 14.08 12.71 -3.26
CA ALA A 20 14.88 13.02 -4.45
C ALA A 20 14.31 12.41 -5.73
N TYR A 21 13.42 11.43 -5.61
CA TYR A 21 12.84 10.68 -6.72
C TYR A 21 11.34 10.90 -6.89
N GLU A 22 10.75 11.85 -6.16
CA GLU A 22 9.33 12.22 -6.27
C GLU A 22 9.02 12.83 -7.64
N ASP A 23 8.00 12.28 -8.29
CA ASP A 23 7.37 12.91 -9.46
C ASP A 23 6.13 13.68 -9.01
N TYR A 24 6.28 14.99 -8.84
CA TYR A 24 5.19 15.89 -8.41
C TYR A 24 4.06 16.01 -9.44
N THR A 25 4.27 15.55 -10.67
CA THR A 25 3.25 15.57 -11.72
C THR A 25 2.39 14.31 -11.75
N ASN A 26 2.86 13.25 -11.06
CA ASN A 26 2.22 11.95 -10.99
C ASN A 26 1.93 11.59 -9.53
N TYR A 27 0.70 11.79 -9.09
CA TYR A 27 0.31 11.58 -7.70
C TYR A 27 -1.07 10.93 -7.59
N ARG A 28 -1.30 10.33 -6.43
CA ARG A 28 -2.60 9.81 -6.00
C ARG A 28 -3.07 10.58 -4.78
N MET A 29 -4.38 10.70 -4.62
CA MET A 29 -5.00 11.31 -3.44
C MET A 29 -5.84 10.27 -2.71
N TYR A 30 -5.67 10.22 -1.40
CA TYR A 30 -6.46 9.40 -0.49
C TYR A 30 -7.11 10.30 0.54
N TYR A 31 -8.33 9.99 0.94
CA TYR A 31 -8.93 10.69 2.06
C TYR A 31 -8.18 10.38 3.36
N SER A 32 -8.00 11.39 4.22
CA SER A 32 -7.33 11.22 5.51
C SER A 32 -8.11 10.33 6.49
N ASP A 33 -9.37 10.09 6.19
CA ASP A 33 -10.26 9.19 6.91
C ASP A 33 -11.13 8.46 5.88
N THR A 34 -11.17 7.15 5.95
CA THR A 34 -11.93 6.32 4.99
C THR A 34 -13.44 6.56 5.10
N SER A 35 -13.94 7.06 6.22
CA SER A 35 -15.35 7.48 6.34
C SER A 35 -15.69 8.67 5.44
N LEU A 36 -14.73 9.57 5.16
CA LEU A 36 -14.91 10.65 4.19
C LEU A 36 -15.08 10.11 2.77
N LEU A 37 -14.26 9.11 2.38
CA LEU A 37 -14.46 8.41 1.11
C LEU A 37 -15.85 7.81 1.02
N MET A 38 -16.30 7.13 2.08
CA MET A 38 -17.65 6.54 2.14
C MET A 38 -18.75 7.60 2.05
N ALA A 39 -18.54 8.79 2.63
CA ALA A 39 -19.50 9.89 2.57
C ALA A 39 -19.69 10.46 1.16
N THR A 40 -18.67 10.38 0.29
CA THR A 40 -18.76 10.87 -1.09
C THR A 40 -19.51 9.95 -2.04
N LEU A 41 -19.77 8.70 -1.65
CA LEU A 41 -20.56 7.78 -2.45
C LEU A 41 -22.02 8.26 -2.55
N ASP A 42 -22.66 8.01 -3.69
CA ASP A 42 -24.09 8.19 -3.84
C ASP A 42 -24.89 7.19 -2.98
N ASP A 43 -26.19 7.43 -2.82
CA ASP A 43 -27.02 6.64 -1.92
C ASP A 43 -27.16 5.17 -2.35
N GLU A 44 -27.18 4.87 -3.65
CA GLU A 44 -27.24 3.51 -4.16
C GLU A 44 -25.93 2.77 -3.88
N SER A 45 -24.77 3.43 -4.12
CA SER A 45 -23.46 2.89 -3.80
C SER A 45 -23.29 2.63 -2.30
N LYS A 46 -23.79 3.54 -1.44
CA LYS A 46 -23.82 3.35 0.03
C LYS A 46 -24.64 2.14 0.42
N LYS A 47 -25.81 1.93 -0.21
CA LYS A 47 -26.64 0.73 0.03
C LYS A 47 -25.91 -0.53 -0.41
N ASP A 48 -25.30 -0.54 -1.59
CA ASP A 48 -24.54 -1.67 -2.11
C ASP A 48 -23.41 -2.07 -1.16
N VAL A 49 -22.65 -1.12 -0.65
CA VAL A 49 -21.57 -1.38 0.31
C VAL A 49 -22.13 -1.93 1.63
N ARG A 50 -23.22 -1.33 2.15
CA ARG A 50 -23.84 -1.72 3.44
C ARG A 50 -24.36 -3.17 3.44
N ILE A 51 -24.97 -3.60 2.33
CA ILE A 51 -25.55 -4.95 2.21
C ILE A 51 -24.59 -5.94 1.54
N ASN A 52 -23.31 -5.55 1.38
CA ASN A 52 -22.27 -6.33 0.71
C ASN A 52 -22.64 -6.73 -0.74
N ARG A 53 -23.54 -5.98 -1.37
CA ARG A 53 -23.96 -6.18 -2.74
C ARG A 53 -23.01 -5.41 -3.66
N ASN A 54 -22.43 -6.09 -4.65
CA ASN A 54 -21.46 -5.49 -5.57
C ASN A 54 -20.23 -4.85 -4.88
N PHE A 55 -19.97 -5.15 -3.60
CA PHE A 55 -18.84 -4.60 -2.82
C PHE A 55 -17.50 -4.73 -3.55
N ARG A 56 -17.37 -5.76 -4.39
CA ARG A 56 -16.16 -6.00 -5.19
C ARG A 56 -15.78 -4.82 -6.11
N ILE A 57 -16.75 -4.01 -6.53
CA ILE A 57 -16.51 -2.83 -7.38
C ILE A 57 -15.80 -1.74 -6.60
N TYR A 58 -16.18 -1.56 -5.33
CA TYR A 58 -15.68 -0.49 -4.46
C TYR A 58 -14.47 -0.91 -3.62
N SER A 59 -14.31 -2.22 -3.42
CA SER A 59 -13.38 -2.77 -2.43
C SER A 59 -11.93 -2.36 -2.67
N GLY A 60 -11.49 -2.24 -3.92
CA GLY A 60 -10.13 -1.79 -4.25
C GLY A 60 -9.85 -0.41 -3.66
N ALA A 61 -10.65 0.58 -4.04
CA ALA A 61 -10.48 1.97 -3.57
C ALA A 61 -10.62 2.10 -2.05
N ILE A 62 -11.57 1.37 -1.45
CA ILE A 62 -11.78 1.41 0.01
C ILE A 62 -10.58 0.83 0.74
N TYR A 63 -10.05 -0.32 0.31
CA TYR A 63 -8.89 -0.93 0.96
C TYR A 63 -7.61 -0.13 0.75
N GLU A 64 -7.38 0.42 -0.45
CA GLU A 64 -6.24 1.31 -0.67
C GLU A 64 -6.31 2.55 0.22
N ASN A 65 -7.50 3.19 0.34
CA ASN A 65 -7.67 4.34 1.22
C ASN A 65 -7.44 3.99 2.69
N LEU A 66 -7.96 2.84 3.15
CA LEU A 66 -7.77 2.35 4.52
C LEU A 66 -6.28 2.13 4.84
N VAL A 67 -5.53 1.58 3.89
CA VAL A 67 -4.08 1.38 4.03
C VAL A 67 -3.35 2.72 4.02
N ALA A 68 -3.70 3.64 3.12
CA ALA A 68 -3.12 4.99 3.08
C ALA A 68 -3.34 5.75 4.40
N GLU A 69 -4.55 5.69 4.93
CA GLU A 69 -4.91 6.26 6.23
C GLU A 69 -4.06 5.66 7.36
N ALA A 70 -3.96 4.33 7.43
CA ALA A 70 -3.18 3.64 8.45
C ALA A 70 -1.68 3.99 8.37
N LEU A 71 -1.09 3.98 7.18
CA LEU A 71 0.32 4.33 6.98
C LEU A 71 0.61 5.78 7.38
N THR A 72 -0.27 6.72 7.01
CA THR A 72 -0.12 8.12 7.41
C THR A 72 -0.20 8.30 8.92
N LYS A 73 -1.14 7.61 9.59
CA LYS A 73 -1.26 7.64 11.06
C LYS A 73 -0.06 7.02 11.78
N LEU A 74 0.65 6.10 11.13
CA LEU A 74 1.92 5.55 11.60
C LEU A 74 3.12 6.48 11.35
N GLY A 75 2.92 7.62 10.67
CA GLY A 75 3.94 8.62 10.39
C GLY A 75 4.70 8.41 9.09
N TYR A 76 4.25 7.50 8.21
CA TYR A 76 4.85 7.34 6.90
C TYR A 76 4.38 8.43 5.93
N SER A 77 5.30 8.98 5.14
CA SER A 77 4.97 9.67 3.89
C SER A 77 4.52 8.63 2.86
N LEU A 78 3.52 8.99 2.07
CA LEU A 78 2.97 8.05 1.08
C LEU A 78 3.70 8.18 -0.25
N TYR A 79 4.18 7.07 -0.74
CA TYR A 79 4.76 6.91 -2.06
C TYR A 79 4.18 5.69 -2.75
N PHE A 80 4.13 5.71 -4.08
CA PHE A 80 3.86 4.55 -4.90
C PHE A 80 4.91 4.44 -6.01
N TYR A 81 4.97 3.31 -6.67
CA TYR A 81 5.89 3.12 -7.78
C TYR A 81 5.16 2.62 -9.01
N ARG A 82 5.50 3.20 -10.15
CA ARG A 82 5.08 2.71 -11.47
C ARG A 82 6.26 2.84 -12.41
N ASN A 83 6.64 1.74 -13.08
CA ASN A 83 7.68 1.78 -14.08
C ASN A 83 7.21 2.53 -15.35
N LYS A 84 8.16 2.96 -16.18
CA LYS A 84 7.87 3.77 -17.39
C LYS A 84 6.92 3.07 -18.37
N GLU A 85 7.01 1.75 -18.48
CA GLU A 85 6.16 0.93 -19.34
C GLU A 85 4.79 0.64 -18.72
N SER A 86 4.53 1.09 -17.50
CA SER A 86 3.30 0.84 -16.73
C SER A 86 2.94 -0.64 -16.58
N THR A 87 3.94 -1.53 -16.66
CA THR A 87 3.77 -2.98 -16.49
C THR A 87 3.91 -3.43 -15.04
N ILE A 88 4.61 -2.62 -14.23
CA ILE A 88 4.80 -2.82 -12.79
C ILE A 88 4.22 -1.61 -12.07
N GLU A 89 3.33 -1.87 -11.14
CA GLU A 89 2.73 -0.86 -10.27
C GLU A 89 2.63 -1.43 -8.86
N LEU A 90 3.13 -0.67 -7.88
CA LEU A 90 3.09 -0.98 -6.45
C LEU A 90 2.30 0.11 -5.76
N ASP A 91 1.34 -0.29 -4.92
CA ASP A 91 0.38 0.64 -4.35
C ASP A 91 1.01 1.58 -3.33
N PHE A 92 1.94 1.08 -2.50
CA PHE A 92 2.71 1.91 -1.57
C PHE A 92 4.15 1.44 -1.48
N ILE A 93 5.03 2.40 -1.15
CA ILE A 93 6.45 2.16 -0.84
C ILE A 93 6.71 2.80 0.52
N ILE A 94 7.27 2.05 1.46
CA ILE A 94 7.69 2.56 2.76
C ILE A 94 9.16 2.27 3.00
N ARG A 95 9.77 3.04 3.90
CA ARG A 95 11.10 2.78 4.42
C ARG A 95 11.00 2.11 5.77
N VAL A 96 11.67 0.98 5.92
CA VAL A 96 11.86 0.29 7.20
C VAL A 96 13.36 0.14 7.44
N LYS A 97 13.89 0.83 8.44
CA LYS A 97 15.34 0.88 8.68
C LYS A 97 16.09 1.34 7.40
N ASN A 98 16.89 0.47 6.81
CA ASN A 98 17.62 0.72 5.56
C ASN A 98 17.00 0.01 4.34
N GLU A 99 15.85 -0.62 4.52
CA GLU A 99 15.17 -1.37 3.46
C GLU A 99 14.02 -0.60 2.84
N ILE A 100 13.81 -0.82 1.55
CA ILE A 100 12.64 -0.35 0.81
C ILE A 100 11.62 -1.49 0.79
N ILE A 101 10.47 -1.25 1.38
CA ILE A 101 9.40 -2.25 1.47
C ILE A 101 8.22 -1.84 0.59
N PRO A 102 8.06 -2.46 -0.58
CA PRO A 102 6.86 -2.31 -1.39
C PRO A 102 5.67 -2.99 -0.74
N ILE A 103 4.52 -2.33 -0.83
CA ILE A 103 3.24 -2.84 -0.33
C ILE A 103 2.26 -2.91 -1.49
N GLU A 104 1.66 -4.08 -1.65
CA GLU A 104 0.59 -4.34 -2.62
C GLU A 104 -0.72 -4.64 -1.89
N VAL A 105 -1.78 -3.91 -2.23
CA VAL A 105 -3.12 -4.06 -1.65
C VAL A 105 -3.99 -4.89 -2.60
N LYS A 106 -4.52 -6.03 -2.12
CA LYS A 106 -5.34 -6.92 -2.95
C LYS A 106 -6.71 -7.18 -2.32
N ALA A 107 -7.73 -6.55 -2.84
CA ALA A 107 -9.12 -6.75 -2.43
C ALA A 107 -9.62 -8.21 -2.56
N ASN A 108 -8.97 -9.02 -3.38
CA ASN A 108 -9.33 -10.41 -3.66
C ASN A 108 -8.08 -11.32 -3.63
N ARG A 109 -8.28 -12.64 -3.80
CA ARG A 109 -7.21 -13.66 -3.93
C ARG A 109 -6.35 -13.52 -5.20
N GLY A 110 -6.15 -12.28 -5.70
CA GLY A 110 -5.35 -12.00 -6.87
C GLY A 110 -3.87 -12.34 -6.69
N ARG A 111 -3.19 -12.64 -7.81
CA ARG A 111 -1.74 -12.82 -7.83
C ARG A 111 -1.07 -11.44 -7.70
N SER A 112 -0.01 -11.37 -6.90
CA SER A 112 0.82 -10.16 -6.72
C SER A 112 1.89 -10.10 -7.82
N ARG A 113 1.48 -9.84 -9.07
CA ARG A 113 2.40 -9.90 -10.21
C ARG A 113 3.47 -8.82 -10.13
N SER A 114 3.08 -7.59 -9.85
CA SER A 114 4.02 -6.47 -9.75
C SER A 114 4.99 -6.64 -8.58
N LEU A 115 4.47 -7.03 -7.41
CA LEU A 115 5.30 -7.29 -6.24
C LEU A 115 6.28 -8.44 -6.49
N ASN A 116 5.82 -9.55 -7.05
CA ASN A 116 6.70 -10.67 -7.37
C ASN A 116 7.76 -10.26 -8.41
N ALA A 117 7.39 -9.52 -9.46
CA ALA A 117 8.34 -9.06 -10.47
C ALA A 117 9.45 -8.17 -9.90
N ILE A 118 9.14 -7.36 -8.89
CA ILE A 118 10.15 -6.54 -8.20
C ILE A 118 11.05 -7.41 -7.31
N LEU A 119 10.48 -8.32 -6.53
CA LEU A 119 11.22 -9.18 -5.61
C LEU A 119 12.12 -10.20 -6.34
N GLU A 120 11.74 -10.60 -7.54
CA GLU A 120 12.49 -11.53 -8.38
C GLU A 120 13.55 -10.83 -9.26
N ASN A 121 13.59 -9.49 -9.29
CA ASN A 121 14.53 -8.75 -10.12
C ASN A 121 15.84 -8.45 -9.38
N PRO A 122 16.95 -9.13 -9.73
CA PRO A 122 18.23 -8.96 -9.03
C PRO A 122 18.88 -7.58 -9.23
N SER A 123 18.39 -6.79 -10.18
CA SER A 123 18.88 -5.43 -10.42
C SER A 123 18.25 -4.39 -9.49
N ILE A 124 17.22 -4.76 -8.73
CA ILE A 124 16.53 -3.86 -7.81
C ILE A 124 16.86 -4.33 -6.39
N PRO A 125 17.45 -3.49 -5.53
CA PRO A 125 17.84 -3.89 -4.18
C PRO A 125 16.65 -3.87 -3.22
N ILE A 126 15.63 -4.67 -3.53
CA ILE A 126 14.43 -4.87 -2.72
C ILE A 126 14.33 -6.36 -2.38
N HIS A 127 14.51 -6.68 -1.12
CA HIS A 127 14.57 -8.06 -0.67
C HIS A 127 13.24 -8.57 -0.10
N TYR A 128 12.45 -7.67 0.45
CA TYR A 128 11.18 -7.98 1.10
C TYR A 128 10.05 -7.11 0.59
N GLY A 129 8.84 -7.65 0.65
CA GLY A 129 7.63 -6.92 0.32
C GLY A 129 6.43 -7.37 1.15
N VAL A 130 5.38 -6.57 1.14
CA VAL A 130 4.14 -6.84 1.89
C VAL A 130 2.96 -6.94 0.93
N LYS A 131 2.20 -8.01 1.07
CA LYS A 131 0.88 -8.16 0.46
C LYS A 131 -0.19 -7.98 1.52
N LEU A 132 -0.97 -6.92 1.42
CA LEU A 132 -2.15 -6.70 2.25
C LEU A 132 -3.38 -7.34 1.61
N THR A 133 -4.09 -8.18 2.35
CA THR A 133 -5.19 -8.99 1.85
C THR A 133 -6.14 -9.39 3.00
N HIS A 134 -7.20 -10.12 2.69
CA HIS A 134 -8.08 -10.72 3.70
C HIS A 134 -7.59 -12.09 4.21
N ASN A 135 -6.47 -12.60 3.70
CA ASN A 135 -5.90 -13.86 4.15
C ASN A 135 -5.22 -13.69 5.51
N ASN A 136 -4.88 -14.82 6.14
CA ASN A 136 -4.13 -14.83 7.39
C ASN A 136 -2.65 -14.41 7.17
N ILE A 137 -1.94 -14.15 8.26
CA ILE A 137 -0.51 -13.84 8.25
C ILE A 137 0.25 -15.02 7.63
N GLY A 138 1.22 -14.71 6.79
CA GLY A 138 2.11 -15.68 6.16
C GLY A 138 3.41 -15.04 5.67
N PHE A 139 4.42 -15.87 5.46
CA PHE A 139 5.70 -15.48 4.89
C PHE A 139 6.20 -16.56 3.95
N ASP A 140 6.69 -16.19 2.77
CA ASP A 140 7.19 -17.11 1.75
C ASP A 140 8.69 -16.93 1.42
N GLY A 141 9.46 -16.38 2.36
CA GLY A 141 10.90 -16.14 2.21
C GLY A 141 11.25 -14.71 1.75
N SER A 142 10.36 -14.03 1.04
CA SER A 142 10.57 -12.64 0.60
C SER A 142 9.32 -11.77 0.76
N LYS A 143 8.15 -12.37 0.84
CA LYS A 143 6.88 -11.65 0.87
C LYS A 143 6.07 -11.98 2.11
N PHE A 144 5.77 -10.95 2.90
CA PHE A 144 4.85 -11.02 4.01
C PHE A 144 3.41 -10.86 3.51
N THR A 145 2.54 -11.75 3.92
CA THR A 145 1.09 -11.61 3.74
C THR A 145 0.49 -11.16 5.05
N ILE A 146 -0.20 -10.03 5.07
CA ILE A 146 -0.75 -9.42 6.29
C ILE A 146 -2.22 -9.06 6.04
N PRO A 147 -3.14 -9.38 6.96
CA PRO A 147 -4.52 -8.91 6.88
C PRO A 147 -4.62 -7.38 6.93
N TYR A 148 -5.54 -6.79 6.18
CA TYR A 148 -5.73 -5.31 6.16
C TYR A 148 -5.89 -4.70 7.53
N PHE A 149 -6.67 -5.36 8.41
CA PHE A 149 -6.94 -4.84 9.75
C PHE A 149 -5.71 -4.83 10.67
N LEU A 150 -4.59 -5.42 10.24
CA LEU A 150 -3.31 -5.35 10.95
C LEU A 150 -2.36 -4.30 10.35
N THR A 151 -2.78 -3.54 9.33
CA THR A 151 -1.92 -2.51 8.73
C THR A 151 -1.43 -1.50 9.77
N PHE A 152 -2.24 -1.16 10.77
CA PHE A 152 -1.85 -0.24 11.85
C PHE A 152 -0.74 -0.78 12.76
N LEU A 153 -0.45 -2.07 12.71
CA LEU A 153 0.65 -2.72 13.44
C LEU A 153 1.91 -2.90 12.58
N ILE A 154 1.90 -2.51 11.31
CA ILE A 154 2.99 -2.83 10.37
C ILE A 154 4.33 -2.28 10.85
N LYS A 155 4.34 -1.11 11.47
CA LYS A 155 5.56 -0.51 12.04
C LYS A 155 6.09 -1.34 13.20
N HIS A 156 5.22 -1.66 14.15
CA HIS A 156 5.53 -2.52 15.30
C HIS A 156 6.01 -3.92 14.87
N PHE A 157 5.35 -4.50 13.88
CA PHE A 157 5.75 -5.77 13.29
C PHE A 157 7.19 -5.74 12.79
N PHE A 158 7.61 -4.71 12.09
CA PHE A 158 8.97 -4.60 11.59
C PHE A 158 9.99 -4.14 12.65
N ASP A 159 9.57 -3.40 13.66
CA ASP A 159 10.43 -2.95 14.76
C ASP A 159 10.79 -4.11 15.69
N GLU A 160 9.87 -5.05 15.94
CA GLU A 160 10.10 -6.21 16.82
C GLU A 160 10.78 -7.38 16.11
N TYR A 161 10.71 -7.47 14.80
CA TYR A 161 11.38 -8.52 14.04
C TYR A 161 12.87 -8.17 13.82
N ASP A 162 13.63 -8.00 14.90
CA ASP A 162 15.10 -7.89 14.83
C ASP A 162 15.79 -9.19 14.39
N GLU A 163 15.07 -10.32 14.41
CA GLU A 163 15.56 -11.63 13.95
C GLU A 163 15.51 -11.81 12.44
N ILE A 164 14.82 -10.95 11.70
CA ILE A 164 14.96 -10.91 10.26
C ILE A 164 16.33 -10.29 9.98
N GLN A 165 17.29 -11.09 9.56
CA GLN A 165 18.57 -10.60 9.05
C GLN A 165 18.25 -9.80 7.77
N TRP A 166 18.12 -8.48 7.97
CA TRP A 166 17.97 -7.50 6.89
C TRP A 166 19.25 -7.41 6.06
#